data_a821fb81c1a7509473b85ca6aa77b0b4
#
_entry.id   a821fb81c1a7509473b85ca6aa77b0b4
#
_cell.length_a   1.000
_cell.length_b   1.000
_cell.length_c   1.000
_cell.angle_alpha   90.00
_cell.angle_beta   90.00
_cell.angle_gamma   90.00
#
_symmetry.space_group_name_H-M   'P 1'
#
loop_
_entity.id
_entity.type
_entity.pdbx_description
1 polymer ?
#
loop_
_entity_poly.entity_id
_entity_poly.type
_entity_poly.pdbx_seq_one_letter_code
_entity_poly.pdbx_strand_id
1 'polypeptide(L)'
;MAQFLPRFFDRYPHIELKIILDHDLAASRQDVFDLRVHYYDPQSVGHITRTLASVHFMLFASRDYLKAHGTPRTRDELAAHRALDLSIYLTRAATWASWFGEDIVKRISLFTNQSAFLSRCVREGAGIGLMPTYMVLRDPEFVALPLDMNLPSKLYISYSREDLLKPAVKSTLQFIRDSMFNVQKMPWFGEEFMVPSPHWALIHQSWMEQL
;
A
#
# COMPACT_ATOMS: atom_id res chain seq x y z
N MET A 1 -6.67 5.94 0.66
CA MET A 1 -8.13 5.75 0.81
C MET A 1 -8.80 6.93 1.52
N ALA A 2 -8.33 7.38 2.69
CA ALA A 2 -8.98 8.46 3.47
C ALA A 2 -9.33 9.73 2.67
N GLN A 3 -8.49 10.15 1.73
CA GLN A 3 -8.71 11.34 0.88
C GLN A 3 -9.96 11.27 -0.01
N PHE A 4 -10.50 10.07 -0.27
CA PHE A 4 -11.71 9.88 -1.07
C PHE A 4 -12.99 9.90 -0.23
N LEU A 5 -12.88 9.78 1.11
CA LEU A 5 -14.05 9.68 1.99
C LEU A 5 -14.95 10.92 1.96
N PRO A 6 -14.45 12.18 1.92
CA PRO A 6 -15.34 13.34 1.82
C PRO A 6 -16.31 13.21 0.64
N ARG A 7 -15.79 12.90 -0.55
CA ARG A 7 -16.61 12.73 -1.76
C ARG A 7 -17.53 11.51 -1.70
N PHE A 8 -17.10 10.46 -1.02
CA PHE A 8 -17.97 9.32 -0.77
C PHE A 8 -19.20 9.72 0.05
N PHE A 9 -19.01 10.46 1.14
CA PHE A 9 -20.11 10.91 1.99
C PHE A 9 -21.01 11.94 1.32
N ASP A 10 -20.45 12.84 0.50
CA ASP A 10 -21.26 13.77 -0.30
C ASP A 10 -22.15 13.03 -1.30
N ARG A 11 -21.61 11.98 -1.94
CA ARG A 11 -22.34 11.19 -2.94
C ARG A 11 -23.33 10.20 -2.32
N TYR A 12 -23.03 9.69 -1.14
CA TYR A 12 -23.81 8.65 -0.45
C TYR A 12 -24.07 9.01 1.02
N PRO A 13 -24.82 10.10 1.28
CA PRO A 13 -24.99 10.61 2.65
C PRO A 13 -25.73 9.64 3.58
N HIS A 14 -26.37 8.60 3.03
CA HIS A 14 -27.11 7.61 3.82
C HIS A 14 -26.29 6.34 4.13
N ILE A 15 -25.04 6.26 3.67
CA ILE A 15 -24.19 5.10 3.91
C ILE A 15 -23.28 5.38 5.10
N GLU A 16 -23.43 4.58 6.14
CA GLU A 16 -22.48 4.54 7.25
C GLU A 16 -21.37 3.56 6.95
N LEU A 17 -20.10 3.97 7.14
CA LEU A 17 -18.93 3.14 6.96
C LEU A 17 -18.28 2.79 8.31
N LYS A 18 -18.22 1.52 8.64
CA LYS A 18 -17.33 1.02 9.68
C LYS A 18 -16.05 0.48 9.02
N ILE A 19 -14.95 1.18 9.19
CA ILE A 19 -13.64 0.79 8.61
C ILE A 19 -12.80 0.15 9.70
N ILE A 20 -12.43 -1.12 9.49
CA ILE A 20 -11.55 -1.87 10.38
C ILE A 20 -10.22 -2.06 9.63
N LEU A 21 -9.13 -1.61 10.26
CA LEU A 21 -7.78 -1.81 9.75
C LEU A 21 -7.14 -2.92 10.58
N ASP A 22 -7.15 -4.12 10.04
CA ASP A 22 -6.57 -5.29 10.67
C ASP A 22 -5.41 -5.82 9.83
N HIS A 23 -4.35 -6.19 10.51
CA HIS A 23 -3.15 -6.78 9.91
C HIS A 23 -2.94 -8.23 10.35
N ASP A 24 -3.77 -8.76 11.26
CA ASP A 24 -3.70 -10.14 11.68
C ASP A 24 -4.61 -11.02 10.82
N LEU A 25 -3.99 -11.83 9.96
CA LEU A 25 -4.68 -12.78 9.10
C LEU A 25 -5.47 -13.84 9.88
N ALA A 26 -5.03 -14.19 11.08
CA ALA A 26 -5.69 -15.20 11.89
C ALA A 26 -6.96 -14.63 12.57
N ALA A 27 -6.89 -13.42 13.10
CA ALA A 27 -8.03 -12.71 13.66
C ALA A 27 -9.04 -12.34 12.56
N SER A 28 -8.57 -11.93 11.38
CA SER A 28 -9.41 -11.48 10.27
C SER A 28 -10.28 -12.56 9.62
N ARG A 29 -10.05 -13.85 9.92
CA ARG A 29 -10.90 -14.96 9.44
C ARG A 29 -12.26 -15.03 10.11
N GLN A 30 -12.43 -14.40 11.26
CA GLN A 30 -13.65 -14.46 12.06
C GLN A 30 -14.54 -13.21 11.96
N ASP A 31 -14.03 -12.12 11.36
CA ASP A 31 -14.78 -10.89 11.27
C ASP A 31 -15.83 -10.94 10.15
N VAL A 32 -17.04 -10.56 10.50
CA VAL A 32 -18.12 -10.31 9.55
C VAL A 32 -17.83 -8.97 8.88
N PHE A 33 -17.71 -8.99 7.57
CA PHE A 33 -17.48 -7.79 6.76
C PHE A 33 -18.38 -7.81 5.52
N ASP A 34 -18.83 -6.65 5.07
CA ASP A 34 -19.54 -6.52 3.80
C ASP A 34 -18.57 -6.47 2.60
N LEU A 35 -17.44 -5.78 2.77
CA LEU A 35 -16.36 -5.67 1.78
C LEU A 35 -15.01 -5.77 2.49
N ARG A 36 -14.09 -6.55 1.94
CA ARG A 36 -12.71 -6.67 2.45
C ARG A 36 -11.73 -6.37 1.33
N VAL A 37 -10.79 -5.45 1.58
CA VAL A 37 -9.65 -5.17 0.69
C VAL A 37 -8.38 -5.74 1.32
N HIS A 38 -7.64 -6.58 0.58
CA HIS A 38 -6.50 -7.34 1.12
C HIS A 38 -5.46 -7.70 0.06
N TYR A 39 -4.25 -8.09 0.48
CA TYR A 39 -3.11 -8.43 -0.39
C TYR A 39 -2.90 -9.93 -0.60
N TYR A 40 -3.70 -10.78 -0.06
CA TYR A 40 -3.60 -12.23 -0.25
C TYR A 40 -4.84 -12.74 -0.98
N ASP A 41 -4.67 -13.79 -1.76
CA ASP A 41 -5.80 -14.47 -2.39
C ASP A 41 -6.42 -15.45 -1.38
N PRO A 42 -7.52 -15.11 -0.71
CA PRO A 42 -8.14 -16.03 0.21
C PRO A 42 -8.92 -17.05 -0.58
N GLN A 43 -8.52 -18.29 -0.54
CA GLN A 43 -9.38 -19.40 -0.93
C GLN A 43 -10.48 -19.55 0.15
N SER A 44 -11.38 -18.59 0.25
CA SER A 44 -12.45 -18.62 1.24
C SER A 44 -13.74 -19.14 0.59
N VAL A 45 -14.25 -20.23 1.12
CA VAL A 45 -15.57 -20.75 0.75
C VAL A 45 -16.64 -19.70 1.07
N GLY A 46 -17.49 -19.39 0.09
CA GLY A 46 -18.62 -18.45 0.28
C GLY A 46 -18.38 -16.99 -0.10
N HIS A 47 -17.15 -16.59 -0.38
CA HIS A 47 -16.84 -15.23 -0.82
C HIS A 47 -16.42 -15.18 -2.29
N ILE A 48 -16.80 -14.11 -2.97
CA ILE A 48 -16.32 -13.76 -4.31
C ILE A 48 -15.12 -12.86 -4.12
N THR A 49 -13.97 -13.27 -4.65
CA THR A 49 -12.75 -12.47 -4.67
C THR A 49 -12.48 -11.98 -6.09
N ARG A 50 -12.13 -10.71 -6.23
CA ARG A 50 -11.75 -10.07 -7.49
C ARG A 50 -10.48 -9.27 -7.31
N THR A 51 -9.61 -9.30 -8.32
CA THR A 51 -8.47 -8.38 -8.37
C THR A 51 -8.98 -6.95 -8.47
N LEU A 52 -8.50 -6.10 -7.60
CA LEU A 52 -8.84 -4.68 -7.52
C LEU A 52 -7.79 -3.83 -8.23
N ALA A 53 -6.51 -4.13 -7.95
CA ALA A 53 -5.37 -3.40 -8.48
C ALA A 53 -4.09 -4.24 -8.38
N SER A 54 -3.04 -3.80 -9.04
CA SER A 54 -1.66 -4.18 -8.72
C SER A 54 -0.99 -3.05 -7.97
N VAL A 55 -0.26 -3.38 -6.91
CA VAL A 55 0.49 -2.43 -6.12
C VAL A 55 1.96 -2.84 -6.16
N HIS A 56 2.80 -1.93 -6.58
CA HIS A 56 4.24 -2.15 -6.65
C HIS A 56 4.91 -1.57 -5.42
N PHE A 57 5.86 -2.28 -4.85
CA PHE A 57 6.61 -1.87 -3.69
C PHE A 57 8.06 -1.61 -4.06
N MET A 58 8.62 -0.56 -3.47
CA MET A 58 10.03 -0.19 -3.57
C MET A 58 10.57 0.25 -2.21
N LEU A 59 11.87 0.38 -2.11
CA LEU A 59 12.51 0.98 -0.95
C LEU A 59 12.42 2.49 -1.03
N PHE A 60 12.06 3.10 0.09
CA PHE A 60 11.99 4.54 0.25
C PHE A 60 12.77 5.01 1.47
N ALA A 61 13.31 6.23 1.36
CA ALA A 61 13.86 6.99 2.47
C ALA A 61 13.38 8.44 2.38
N SER A 62 13.56 9.21 3.45
CA SER A 62 13.38 10.66 3.38
C SER A 62 14.61 11.31 2.74
N ARG A 63 14.40 12.47 2.13
CA ARG A 63 15.46 13.30 1.55
C ARG A 63 16.55 13.61 2.57
N ASP A 64 16.17 13.97 3.78
CA ASP A 64 17.10 14.31 4.85
C ASP A 64 17.93 13.10 5.31
N TYR A 65 17.31 11.92 5.39
CA TYR A 65 18.05 10.70 5.69
C TYR A 65 19.14 10.42 4.64
N LEU A 66 18.78 10.53 3.35
CA LEU A 66 19.73 10.29 2.26
C LEU A 66 20.84 11.36 2.21
N LYS A 67 20.52 12.59 2.55
CA LYS A 67 21.53 13.66 2.66
C LYS A 67 22.55 13.38 3.78
N ALA A 68 22.10 12.82 4.89
CA ALA A 68 22.95 12.52 6.05
C ALA A 68 23.76 11.22 5.90
N HIS A 69 23.21 10.20 5.24
CA HIS A 69 23.76 8.84 5.23
C HIS A 69 24.18 8.35 3.82
N GLY A 70 23.95 9.14 2.78
CA GLY A 70 24.16 8.74 1.40
C GLY A 70 22.95 8.00 0.80
N THR A 71 22.98 7.86 -0.53
CA THR A 71 21.93 7.14 -1.28
C THR A 71 22.48 5.80 -1.74
N PRO A 72 22.01 4.67 -1.20
CA PRO A 72 22.49 3.36 -1.64
C PRO A 72 22.04 3.09 -3.08
N ARG A 73 22.97 2.64 -3.90
CA ARG A 73 22.77 2.30 -5.32
C ARG A 73 22.92 0.82 -5.60
N THR A 74 23.47 0.09 -4.63
CA THR A 74 23.66 -1.35 -4.70
C THR A 74 23.09 -2.03 -3.44
N ARG A 75 22.94 -3.34 -3.50
CA ARG A 75 22.49 -4.15 -2.35
C ARG A 75 23.51 -4.11 -1.21
N ASP A 76 24.81 -4.12 -1.56
CA ASP A 76 25.89 -4.06 -0.56
C ASP A 76 25.89 -2.72 0.17
N GLU A 77 25.71 -1.61 -0.55
CA GLU A 77 25.57 -0.30 0.07
C GLU A 77 24.34 -0.22 0.98
N LEU A 78 23.23 -0.87 0.60
CA LEU A 78 22.01 -0.91 1.42
C LEU A 78 22.27 -1.56 2.78
N ALA A 79 23.18 -2.56 2.87
CA ALA A 79 23.51 -3.22 4.12
C ALA A 79 24.19 -2.29 5.16
N ALA A 80 24.66 -1.11 4.76
CA ALA A 80 25.17 -0.08 5.67
C ALA A 80 24.07 0.79 6.30
N HIS A 81 22.84 0.70 5.80
CA HIS A 81 21.72 1.53 6.24
C HIS A 81 20.82 0.82 7.24
N ARG A 82 20.05 1.60 8.01
CA ARG A 82 19.00 1.07 8.87
C ARG A 82 17.76 0.72 8.04
N ALA A 83 17.26 -0.50 8.20
CA ALA A 83 16.02 -0.95 7.61
C ALA A 83 14.87 -0.86 8.62
N LEU A 84 13.69 -0.49 8.13
CA LEU A 84 12.44 -0.43 8.89
C LEU A 84 11.44 -1.36 8.21
N ASP A 85 10.88 -2.30 8.95
CA ASP A 85 10.01 -3.33 8.39
C ASP A 85 8.56 -3.21 8.86
N LEU A 86 7.66 -3.52 7.94
CA LEU A 86 6.24 -3.67 8.22
C LEU A 86 5.95 -5.15 8.47
N SER A 87 5.95 -5.56 9.73
CA SER A 87 5.74 -6.96 10.14
C SER A 87 4.28 -7.41 10.03
N ILE A 88 3.64 -7.08 8.90
CA ILE A 88 2.27 -7.55 8.61
C ILE A 88 2.27 -9.06 8.30
N TYR A 89 3.41 -9.61 7.84
CA TYR A 89 3.53 -10.99 7.43
C TYR A 89 4.86 -11.57 7.89
N LEU A 90 4.82 -12.71 8.55
CA LEU A 90 6.01 -13.53 8.86
C LEU A 90 6.88 -13.84 7.63
N THR A 91 6.29 -13.72 6.43
CA THR A 91 6.94 -13.93 5.15
C THR A 91 7.83 -12.75 4.68
N ARG A 92 7.76 -11.57 5.30
CA ARG A 92 8.51 -10.40 4.83
C ARG A 92 9.98 -10.36 5.28
N ALA A 93 10.30 -10.90 6.45
CA ALA A 93 11.71 -11.11 6.79
C ALA A 93 12.38 -12.01 5.75
N ALA A 94 11.69 -13.06 5.29
CA ALA A 94 12.15 -13.88 4.18
C ALA A 94 12.23 -13.08 2.87
N THR A 95 11.34 -12.12 2.65
CA THR A 95 11.38 -11.22 1.48
C THR A 95 12.63 -10.33 1.53
N TRP A 96 12.91 -9.68 2.67
CA TRP A 96 14.12 -8.89 2.83
C TRP A 96 15.38 -9.74 2.59
N ALA A 97 15.47 -10.94 3.20
CA ALA A 97 16.57 -11.85 3.01
C ALA A 97 16.74 -12.30 1.55
N SER A 98 15.63 -12.67 0.88
CA SER A 98 15.67 -13.13 -0.51
C SER A 98 16.06 -12.04 -1.50
N TRP A 99 15.72 -10.79 -1.23
CA TRP A 99 15.99 -9.66 -2.12
C TRP A 99 17.32 -8.97 -1.84
N PHE A 100 17.72 -8.88 -0.57
CA PHE A 100 18.86 -8.06 -0.13
C PHE A 100 19.91 -8.85 0.63
N GLY A 101 19.71 -10.17 0.84
CA GLY A 101 20.59 -11.03 1.62
C GLY A 101 20.33 -10.93 3.14
N GLU A 102 20.92 -11.88 3.86
CA GLU A 102 20.74 -12.02 5.31
C GLU A 102 21.29 -10.83 6.10
N ASP A 103 22.28 -10.12 5.56
CA ASP A 103 22.94 -9.02 6.29
C ASP A 103 22.03 -7.81 6.46
N ILE A 104 21.11 -7.54 5.51
CA ILE A 104 20.13 -6.47 5.68
C ILE A 104 19.11 -6.80 6.78
N VAL A 105 18.78 -8.09 6.95
CA VAL A 105 17.84 -8.51 8.00
C VAL A 105 18.39 -8.16 9.38
N LYS A 106 19.70 -8.27 9.59
CA LYS A 106 20.40 -7.87 10.82
C LYS A 106 20.36 -6.34 11.05
N ARG A 107 20.06 -5.56 10.01
CA ARG A 107 19.96 -4.09 10.08
C ARG A 107 18.54 -3.59 10.26
N ILE A 108 17.56 -4.48 10.33
CA ILE A 108 16.18 -4.09 10.65
C ILE A 108 16.14 -3.62 12.09
N SER A 109 15.96 -2.31 12.26
CA SER A 109 16.00 -1.64 13.57
C SER A 109 14.60 -1.36 14.13
N LEU A 110 13.57 -1.50 13.29
CA LEU A 110 12.18 -1.30 13.68
C LEU A 110 11.31 -2.33 12.98
N PHE A 111 10.45 -2.96 13.76
CA PHE A 111 9.31 -3.74 13.27
C PHE A 111 8.01 -3.09 13.73
N THR A 112 7.07 -2.92 12.81
CA THR A 112 5.74 -2.42 13.14
C THR A 112 4.68 -3.10 12.30
N ASN A 113 3.49 -3.27 12.81
CA ASN A 113 2.32 -3.74 12.05
C ASN A 113 1.47 -2.59 11.50
N GLN A 114 1.89 -1.34 11.69
CA GLN A 114 1.15 -0.15 11.28
C GLN A 114 1.85 0.58 10.13
N SER A 115 1.29 0.50 8.92
CA SER A 115 1.85 1.14 7.73
C SER A 115 1.94 2.66 7.85
N ALA A 116 0.97 3.29 8.53
CA ALA A 116 0.99 4.73 8.77
C ALA A 116 2.14 5.13 9.70
N PHE A 117 2.44 4.32 10.71
CA PHE A 117 3.57 4.55 11.61
C PHE A 117 4.90 4.32 10.88
N LEU A 118 5.03 3.24 10.09
CA LEU A 118 6.22 3.00 9.28
C LEU A 118 6.51 4.20 8.37
N SER A 119 5.51 4.65 7.61
CA SER A 119 5.69 5.77 6.69
C SER A 119 6.11 7.05 7.41
N ARG A 120 5.57 7.29 8.61
CA ARG A 120 6.00 8.42 9.43
C ARG A 120 7.46 8.27 9.88
N CYS A 121 7.89 7.09 10.34
CA CYS A 121 9.28 6.85 10.70
C CYS A 121 10.24 7.07 9.54
N VAL A 122 9.90 6.58 8.32
CA VAL A 122 10.71 6.83 7.12
C VAL A 122 10.80 8.33 6.82
N ARG A 123 9.69 9.04 6.89
CA ARG A 123 9.62 10.47 6.65
C ARG A 123 10.51 11.27 7.62
N GLU A 124 10.49 10.91 8.89
CA GLU A 124 11.32 11.55 9.94
C GLU A 124 12.80 11.09 9.90
N GLY A 125 13.21 10.35 8.88
CA GLY A 125 14.61 9.96 8.69
C GLY A 125 15.09 8.84 9.63
N ALA A 126 14.18 7.99 10.12
CA ALA A 126 14.59 6.87 10.97
C ALA A 126 15.34 5.76 10.20
N GLY A 127 15.14 5.66 8.88
CA GLY A 127 15.77 4.65 8.03
C GLY A 127 15.07 4.45 6.69
N ILE A 128 15.35 3.33 6.06
CA ILE A 128 14.83 2.91 4.76
C ILE A 128 13.69 1.91 4.99
N GLY A 129 12.54 2.12 4.35
CA GLY A 129 11.37 1.25 4.44
C GLY A 129 10.88 0.75 3.10
N LEU A 130 10.38 -0.49 3.07
CA LEU A 130 9.67 -1.05 1.91
C LEU A 130 8.23 -0.54 1.90
N MET A 131 7.88 0.27 0.90
CA MET A 131 6.58 0.91 0.84
C MET A 131 6.01 0.88 -0.59
N PRO A 132 4.67 1.04 -0.75
CA PRO A 132 4.06 1.14 -2.06
C PRO A 132 4.55 2.35 -2.85
N THR A 133 4.69 2.20 -4.17
CA THR A 133 5.17 3.27 -5.06
C THR A 133 4.32 4.53 -5.02
N TYR A 134 3.03 4.41 -4.76
CA TYR A 134 2.11 5.55 -4.64
C TYR A 134 2.39 6.45 -3.42
N MET A 135 3.35 6.10 -2.56
CA MET A 135 3.73 6.96 -1.43
C MET A 135 4.27 8.32 -1.89
N VAL A 136 4.85 8.42 -3.09
CA VAL A 136 5.27 9.70 -3.67
C VAL A 136 4.12 10.70 -3.87
N LEU A 137 2.87 10.20 -3.94
CA LEU A 137 1.68 11.06 -4.04
C LEU A 137 1.34 11.78 -2.73
N ARG A 138 1.82 11.25 -1.62
CA ARG A 138 1.45 11.71 -0.28
C ARG A 138 2.40 12.76 0.27
N ASP A 139 3.67 12.62 -0.08
CA ASP A 139 4.69 13.49 0.47
C ASP A 139 5.91 13.52 -0.48
N PRO A 140 6.34 14.70 -0.96
CA PRO A 140 7.50 14.86 -1.83
C PRO A 140 8.84 14.56 -1.13
N GLU A 141 8.84 14.42 0.20
CA GLU A 141 10.02 14.03 0.96
C GLU A 141 10.37 12.54 0.79
N PHE A 142 9.45 11.71 0.34
CA PHE A 142 9.75 10.33 0.00
C PHE A 142 10.54 10.22 -1.29
N VAL A 143 11.71 9.63 -1.21
CA VAL A 143 12.59 9.34 -2.34
C VAL A 143 12.65 7.84 -2.54
N ALA A 144 12.21 7.36 -3.71
CA ALA A 144 12.39 5.98 -4.12
C ALA A 144 13.88 5.72 -4.37
N LEU A 145 14.43 4.65 -3.81
CA LEU A 145 15.84 4.33 -4.00
C LEU A 145 16.10 3.80 -5.42
N PRO A 146 17.22 4.18 -6.04
CA PRO A 146 17.56 3.80 -7.42
C PRO A 146 18.13 2.36 -7.48
N LEU A 147 17.48 1.45 -6.78
CA LEU A 147 17.79 0.03 -6.81
C LEU A 147 16.90 -0.64 -7.83
N ASP A 148 17.48 -1.52 -8.64
CA ASP A 148 16.72 -2.30 -9.61
C ASP A 148 15.88 -3.35 -8.86
N MET A 149 14.76 -2.88 -8.34
CA MET A 149 13.79 -3.73 -7.65
C MET A 149 12.38 -3.21 -7.81
N ASN A 150 11.50 -4.13 -8.02
CA ASN A 150 10.07 -3.93 -8.01
C ASN A 150 9.42 -5.17 -7.39
N LEU A 151 8.59 -4.99 -6.39
CA LEU A 151 7.87 -6.06 -5.73
C LEU A 151 6.37 -5.91 -6.04
N PRO A 152 5.86 -6.58 -7.09
CA PRO A 152 4.44 -6.52 -7.41
C PRO A 152 3.63 -7.30 -6.36
N SER A 153 2.49 -6.76 -6.00
CA SER A 153 1.51 -7.41 -5.14
C SER A 153 0.11 -7.16 -5.67
N LYS A 154 -0.69 -8.19 -5.80
CA LYS A 154 -2.10 -8.03 -6.15
C LYS A 154 -2.88 -7.55 -4.94
N LEU A 155 -3.73 -6.57 -5.17
CA LEU A 155 -4.73 -6.12 -4.22
C LEU A 155 -6.08 -6.71 -4.63
N TYR A 156 -6.74 -7.35 -3.70
CA TYR A 156 -8.02 -8.02 -3.92
C TYR A 156 -9.14 -7.32 -3.17
N ILE A 157 -10.36 -7.50 -3.65
CA ILE A 157 -11.58 -7.17 -2.93
C ILE A 157 -12.46 -8.41 -2.84
N SER A 158 -12.90 -8.72 -1.63
CA SER A 158 -13.79 -9.86 -1.34
C SER A 158 -15.09 -9.41 -0.72
N TYR A 159 -16.17 -10.13 -1.07
CA TYR A 159 -17.53 -9.91 -0.59
C TYR A 159 -18.35 -11.18 -0.76
N SER A 160 -19.45 -11.35 -0.01
CA SER A 160 -20.38 -12.44 -0.23
C SER A 160 -21.41 -12.12 -1.34
N ARG A 161 -22.08 -13.13 -1.86
CA ARG A 161 -23.19 -12.94 -2.81
C ARG A 161 -24.35 -12.21 -2.15
N GLU A 162 -24.60 -12.47 -0.88
CA GLU A 162 -25.68 -11.85 -0.11
C GLU A 162 -25.41 -10.37 0.13
N ASP A 163 -24.17 -10.01 0.44
CA ASP A 163 -23.78 -8.62 0.62
C ASP A 163 -23.97 -7.79 -0.65
N LEU A 164 -23.72 -8.37 -1.82
CA LEU A 164 -24.00 -7.69 -3.09
C LEU A 164 -25.49 -7.39 -3.34
N LEU A 165 -26.41 -7.98 -2.62
CA LEU A 165 -27.84 -7.62 -2.70
C LEU A 165 -28.13 -6.28 -2.00
N LYS A 166 -27.26 -5.86 -1.08
CA LYS A 166 -27.39 -4.59 -0.34
C LYS A 166 -26.99 -3.42 -1.26
N PRO A 167 -27.87 -2.43 -1.50
CA PRO A 167 -27.54 -1.26 -2.35
C PRO A 167 -26.31 -0.50 -1.85
N ALA A 168 -26.17 -0.33 -0.54
CA ALA A 168 -25.03 0.34 0.07
C ALA A 168 -23.70 -0.35 -0.28
N VAL A 169 -23.65 -1.69 -0.24
CA VAL A 169 -22.47 -2.47 -0.60
C VAL A 169 -22.13 -2.32 -2.08
N LYS A 170 -23.12 -2.39 -2.97
CA LYS A 170 -22.91 -2.15 -4.41
C LYS A 170 -22.33 -0.76 -4.69
N SER A 171 -22.92 0.26 -4.08
CA SER A 171 -22.45 1.64 -4.26
C SER A 171 -21.03 1.84 -3.73
N THR A 172 -20.72 1.25 -2.57
CA THR A 172 -19.38 1.32 -1.97
C THR A 172 -18.37 0.57 -2.83
N LEU A 173 -18.70 -0.65 -3.31
CA LEU A 173 -17.83 -1.41 -4.20
C LEU A 173 -17.54 -0.65 -5.50
N GLN A 174 -18.57 -0.10 -6.12
CA GLN A 174 -18.42 0.71 -7.33
C GLN A 174 -17.53 1.94 -7.08
N PHE A 175 -17.77 2.67 -5.99
CA PHE A 175 -16.95 3.82 -5.64
C PHE A 175 -15.48 3.45 -5.41
N ILE A 176 -15.20 2.34 -4.71
CA ILE A 176 -13.84 1.84 -4.51
C ILE A 176 -13.15 1.61 -5.86
N ARG A 177 -13.81 0.92 -6.80
CA ARG A 177 -13.24 0.59 -8.10
C ARG A 177 -13.06 1.82 -9.00
N ASP A 178 -14.05 2.68 -9.06
CA ASP A 178 -14.09 3.78 -10.02
C ASP A 178 -13.29 4.99 -9.56
N SER A 179 -13.16 5.17 -8.23
CA SER A 179 -12.53 6.36 -7.66
C SER A 179 -11.19 6.06 -6.99
N MET A 180 -11.07 4.96 -6.22
CA MET A 180 -9.86 4.72 -5.42
C MET A 180 -8.79 3.94 -6.17
N PHE A 181 -9.18 3.06 -7.11
CA PHE A 181 -8.29 2.15 -7.82
C PHE A 181 -8.57 2.12 -9.33
N ASN A 182 -8.96 3.25 -9.89
CA ASN A 182 -9.18 3.36 -11.33
C ASN A 182 -7.86 3.38 -12.08
N VAL A 183 -7.48 2.26 -12.67
CA VAL A 183 -6.20 2.09 -13.39
C VAL A 183 -6.08 3.03 -14.59
N GLN A 184 -7.19 3.38 -15.25
CA GLN A 184 -7.16 4.32 -16.39
C GLN A 184 -6.80 5.75 -15.96
N LYS A 185 -7.09 6.11 -14.73
CA LYS A 185 -6.83 7.43 -14.14
C LYS A 185 -5.58 7.43 -13.26
N MET A 186 -5.25 6.28 -12.69
CA MET A 186 -4.12 6.05 -11.80
C MET A 186 -3.31 4.85 -12.30
N PRO A 187 -2.54 5.01 -13.38
CA PRO A 187 -1.87 3.90 -14.08
C PRO A 187 -0.85 3.15 -13.20
N TRP A 188 -0.35 3.77 -12.13
CA TRP A 188 0.52 3.11 -11.14
C TRP A 188 -0.17 1.99 -10.34
N PHE A 189 -1.48 1.80 -10.48
CA PHE A 189 -2.22 0.64 -9.99
C PHE A 189 -2.40 -0.47 -11.04
N GLY A 190 -1.83 -0.29 -12.23
CA GLY A 190 -1.80 -1.29 -13.29
C GLY A 190 -0.83 -2.44 -13.03
N GLU A 191 -0.84 -3.42 -13.91
CA GLU A 191 0.07 -4.58 -13.82
C GLU A 191 1.52 -4.20 -14.19
N GLU A 192 1.68 -3.26 -15.10
CA GLU A 192 2.99 -2.78 -15.53
C GLU A 192 3.60 -1.89 -14.45
N PHE A 193 4.88 -2.15 -14.17
CA PHE A 193 5.63 -1.32 -13.24
C PHE A 193 5.91 0.06 -13.84
N MET A 194 5.60 1.08 -13.06
CA MET A 194 5.96 2.46 -13.38
C MET A 194 6.91 3.00 -12.33
N VAL A 195 8.00 3.61 -12.76
CA VAL A 195 8.94 4.27 -11.84
C VAL A 195 8.25 5.42 -11.11
N PRO A 196 8.28 5.44 -9.78
CA PRO A 196 7.67 6.53 -9.01
C PRO A 196 8.20 7.90 -9.43
N SER A 197 7.29 8.82 -9.69
CA SER A 197 7.61 10.18 -10.13
C SER A 197 6.78 11.20 -9.37
N PRO A 198 7.36 12.34 -8.95
CA PRO A 198 6.61 13.47 -8.39
C PRO A 198 5.48 13.97 -9.31
N HIS A 199 5.60 13.77 -10.62
CA HIS A 199 4.56 14.11 -11.59
C HIS A 199 3.25 13.35 -11.34
N TRP A 200 3.28 12.19 -10.73
CA TRP A 200 2.06 11.46 -10.35
C TRP A 200 1.15 12.28 -9.43
N ALA A 201 1.71 13.12 -8.58
CA ALA A 201 0.91 13.98 -7.70
C ALA A 201 0.02 14.94 -8.52
N LEU A 202 0.53 15.48 -9.62
CA LEU A 202 -0.25 16.37 -10.52
C LEU A 202 -1.37 15.59 -11.23
N ILE A 203 -1.06 14.40 -11.74
CA ILE A 203 -2.07 13.53 -12.37
C ILE A 203 -3.17 13.18 -11.36
N HIS A 204 -2.77 12.80 -10.15
CA HIS A 204 -3.69 12.43 -9.09
C HIS A 204 -4.57 13.63 -8.68
N GLN A 205 -4.00 14.81 -8.50
CA GLN A 205 -4.74 16.03 -8.15
C GLN A 205 -5.76 16.38 -9.23
N SER A 206 -5.35 16.39 -10.50
CA SER A 206 -6.27 16.64 -11.62
C SER A 206 -7.42 15.63 -11.66
N TRP A 207 -7.16 14.36 -11.36
CA TRP A 207 -8.21 13.37 -11.26
C TRP A 207 -9.13 13.60 -10.07
N MET A 208 -8.58 13.98 -8.93
CA MET A 208 -9.37 14.29 -7.74
C MET A 208 -10.34 15.46 -7.94
N GLU A 209 -9.99 16.42 -8.77
CA GLU A 209 -10.86 17.57 -9.12
C GLU A 209 -12.03 17.19 -10.04
N GLN A 210 -11.95 16.05 -10.75
CA GLN A 210 -12.98 15.56 -11.67
C GLN A 210 -13.98 14.57 -11.02
N LEU A 211 -13.73 14.12 -9.80
CA LEU A 211 -14.64 13.25 -9.03
C LEU A 211 -15.78 14.02 -8.39
#